data_752efc9436f5d7a121046fe3197befb6
#
_entry.id   752efc9436f5d7a121046fe3197befb6
#
_cell.length_a   1.000
_cell.length_b   1.000
_cell.length_c   1.000
_cell.angle_alpha   90.00
_cell.angle_beta   90.00
_cell.angle_gamma   90.00
#
_symmetry.space_group_name_H-M   'P 1'
#
loop_
_entity.id
_entity.type
_entity.pdbx_description
1 polymer ?
#
loop_
_entity_poly.entity_id
_entity_poly.type
_entity_poly.pdbx_seq_one_letter_code
_entity_poly.pdbx_strand_id
1 'polypeptide(L)'
;MKTIQLETEGYQPPKSGLVLLQCLVGLLFFTFVIRFWYLQIHRGADFAQQAQANHLRQESVYASRGLIRDVKGTLLAENRPAFGLALIREDCKDISSTLAQVSEWAGIPLEQLANRFQQDRRKVKPFEPILLLNDMPFDQVARIEAQLMHWPGLEIVTRSKRYYPEGKEFAHILGYVAEANEQELAADPYLALGDTVGKQGLEYVFEQRLRGHKGLYNVEVDVLGRSLGKTLVEEPQNGENLQLSLDTKLQKQLAALLGGQTGSIVVMEPQTG
;
A
#
# COMPACT_ATOMS: atom_id res chain seq x y z
N MET A 1 29.00 -33.45 83.93
CA MET A 1 28.62 -32.85 82.65
C MET A 1 29.14 -33.73 81.54
N LYS A 2 28.26 -34.55 80.91
CA LYS A 2 28.64 -35.43 79.78
C LYS A 2 28.35 -34.69 78.48
N THR A 3 29.39 -34.36 77.75
CA THR A 3 29.30 -33.75 76.43
C THR A 3 28.93 -34.83 75.44
N ILE A 4 27.74 -34.67 74.84
CA ILE A 4 27.29 -35.56 73.76
C ILE A 4 27.96 -35.02 72.48
N GLN A 5 28.91 -35.78 71.94
CA GLN A 5 29.43 -35.58 70.61
C GLN A 5 28.43 -36.22 69.64
N LEU A 6 27.77 -35.40 68.82
CA LEU A 6 27.01 -35.86 67.67
C LEU A 6 28.02 -36.19 66.56
N GLU A 7 28.29 -37.49 66.36
CA GLU A 7 28.95 -37.98 65.17
C GLU A 7 27.98 -37.80 63.97
N THR A 8 28.27 -36.82 63.12
CA THR A 8 27.68 -36.72 61.80
C THR A 8 28.30 -37.78 60.93
N GLU A 9 27.66 -38.95 60.81
CA GLU A 9 27.96 -39.91 59.75
C GLU A 9 27.77 -39.22 58.40
N GLY A 10 28.88 -38.83 57.78
CA GLY A 10 28.90 -38.24 56.45
C GLY A 10 28.45 -39.30 55.44
N TYR A 11 27.22 -39.20 54.97
CA TYR A 11 26.75 -39.97 53.83
C TYR A 11 27.70 -39.73 52.65
N GLN A 12 28.53 -40.74 52.31
CA GLN A 12 29.35 -40.75 51.11
C GLN A 12 28.53 -41.44 50.01
N PRO A 13 28.05 -40.68 49.03
CA PRO A 13 27.31 -41.29 47.91
C PRO A 13 28.24 -42.26 47.16
N PRO A 14 27.70 -43.40 46.67
CA PRO A 14 28.50 -44.39 45.96
C PRO A 14 29.17 -43.74 44.75
N LYS A 15 30.50 -43.80 44.68
CA LYS A 15 31.34 -43.16 43.64
C LYS A 15 30.90 -43.56 42.23
N SER A 16 30.33 -44.74 42.01
CA SER A 16 29.77 -45.23 40.76
C SER A 16 28.53 -44.47 40.32
N GLY A 17 27.63 -44.09 41.24
CA GLY A 17 26.44 -43.28 40.93
C GLY A 17 26.79 -41.85 40.51
N LEU A 18 27.82 -41.29 41.14
CA LEU A 18 28.29 -39.92 40.83
C LEU A 18 28.96 -39.86 39.45
N VAL A 19 29.76 -40.86 39.08
CA VAL A 19 30.35 -41.01 37.73
C VAL A 19 29.26 -41.20 36.67
N LEU A 20 28.25 -42.02 36.94
CA LEU A 20 27.15 -42.23 36.01
C LEU A 20 26.37 -40.95 35.78
N LEU A 21 26.08 -40.14 36.84
CA LEU A 21 25.45 -38.84 36.71
C LEU A 21 26.30 -37.85 35.90
N GLN A 22 27.62 -37.81 36.14
CA GLN A 22 28.53 -36.96 35.35
C GLN A 22 28.54 -37.36 33.86
N CYS A 23 28.56 -38.66 33.54
CA CYS A 23 28.49 -39.12 32.16
C CYS A 23 27.17 -38.75 31.50
N LEU A 24 26.05 -38.83 32.22
CA LEU A 24 24.73 -38.45 31.70
C LEU A 24 24.63 -36.97 31.44
N VAL A 25 25.12 -36.12 32.36
CA VAL A 25 25.21 -34.66 32.17
C VAL A 25 26.13 -34.33 31.00
N GLY A 26 27.31 -34.99 30.90
CA GLY A 26 28.24 -34.82 29.79
C GLY A 26 27.61 -35.16 28.42
N LEU A 27 26.86 -36.28 28.34
CA LEU A 27 26.14 -36.70 27.15
C LEU A 27 25.07 -35.67 26.75
N LEU A 28 24.34 -35.13 27.72
CA LEU A 28 23.32 -34.10 27.50
C LEU A 28 23.95 -32.82 26.97
N PHE A 29 25.03 -32.33 27.56
CA PHE A 29 25.78 -31.18 27.06
C PHE A 29 26.32 -31.41 25.64
N PHE A 30 26.86 -32.58 25.37
CA PHE A 30 27.36 -32.92 24.04
C PHE A 30 26.24 -32.92 22.99
N THR A 31 25.05 -33.40 23.33
CA THR A 31 23.88 -33.31 22.46
C THR A 31 23.47 -31.86 22.18
N PHE A 32 23.50 -30.98 23.19
CA PHE A 32 23.23 -29.56 22.99
C PHE A 32 24.28 -28.91 22.09
N VAL A 33 25.57 -29.20 22.27
CA VAL A 33 26.63 -28.63 21.43
C VAL A 33 26.44 -29.04 19.98
N ILE A 34 26.16 -30.32 19.69
CA ILE A 34 25.85 -30.77 18.34
C ILE A 34 24.62 -30.07 17.79
N ARG A 35 23.58 -29.92 18.62
CA ARG A 35 22.34 -29.26 18.19
C ARG A 35 22.53 -27.77 17.88
N PHE A 36 23.30 -27.04 18.73
CA PHE A 36 23.65 -25.65 18.48
C PHE A 36 24.52 -25.50 17.25
N TRP A 37 25.52 -26.37 17.07
CA TRP A 37 26.34 -26.34 15.86
C TRP A 37 25.48 -26.53 14.60
N TYR A 38 24.56 -27.50 14.61
CA TYR A 38 23.65 -27.75 13.50
C TYR A 38 22.75 -26.51 13.21
N LEU A 39 22.17 -25.90 14.24
CA LEU A 39 21.29 -24.75 14.08
C LEU A 39 22.05 -23.49 13.64
N GLN A 40 23.24 -23.24 14.18
CA GLN A 40 24.00 -22.04 13.91
C GLN A 40 24.80 -22.10 12.59
N ILE A 41 25.38 -23.25 12.27
CA ILE A 41 26.24 -23.38 11.10
C ILE A 41 25.44 -23.92 9.90
N HIS A 42 24.73 -25.04 10.07
CA HIS A 42 24.04 -25.67 8.94
C HIS A 42 22.75 -24.96 8.54
N ARG A 43 21.97 -24.48 9.51
CA ARG A 43 20.72 -23.77 9.27
C ARG A 43 20.78 -22.26 9.55
N GLY A 44 21.95 -21.74 9.90
CA GLY A 44 22.12 -20.34 10.25
C GLY A 44 21.75 -19.37 9.12
N ALA A 45 22.09 -19.70 7.87
CA ALA A 45 21.72 -18.92 6.70
C ALA A 45 20.19 -18.88 6.49
N ASP A 46 19.52 -20.03 6.65
CA ASP A 46 18.06 -20.11 6.52
C ASP A 46 17.35 -19.24 7.57
N PHE A 47 17.81 -19.31 8.83
CA PHE A 47 17.25 -18.50 9.91
C PHE A 47 17.56 -17.02 9.77
N ALA A 48 18.76 -16.67 9.28
CA ALA A 48 19.09 -15.28 8.98
C ALA A 48 18.21 -14.72 7.86
N GLN A 49 17.97 -15.49 6.81
CA GLN A 49 17.07 -15.10 5.73
C GLN A 49 15.61 -14.94 6.21
N GLN A 50 15.11 -15.87 7.04
CA GLN A 50 13.78 -15.75 7.63
C GLN A 50 13.67 -14.53 8.57
N ALA A 51 14.71 -14.26 9.38
CA ALA A 51 14.74 -13.08 10.22
C ALA A 51 14.72 -11.78 9.40
N GLN A 52 15.51 -11.72 8.31
CA GLN A 52 15.47 -10.58 7.39
C GLN A 52 14.11 -10.43 6.73
N ALA A 53 13.48 -11.52 6.27
CA ALA A 53 12.16 -11.48 5.67
C ALA A 53 11.07 -11.00 6.65
N ASN A 54 11.23 -11.24 7.95
CA ASN A 54 10.30 -10.76 8.98
C ASN A 54 10.50 -9.28 9.33
N HIS A 55 11.70 -8.70 9.08
CA HIS A 55 12.00 -7.30 9.36
C HIS A 55 11.81 -6.38 8.15
N LEU A 56 11.77 -6.94 6.95
CA LEU A 56 11.66 -6.18 5.72
C LEU A 56 10.25 -6.31 5.14
N ARG A 57 9.57 -5.18 5.05
CA ARG A 57 8.28 -5.05 4.39
C ARG A 57 8.47 -4.31 3.08
N GLN A 58 7.92 -4.84 2.00
CA GLN A 58 7.94 -4.19 0.71
C GLN A 58 6.71 -3.29 0.55
N GLU A 59 6.95 -2.01 0.30
CA GLU A 59 5.91 -1.02 -0.01
C GLU A 59 6.09 -0.51 -1.43
N SER A 60 5.02 -0.55 -2.22
CA SER A 60 5.02 0.00 -3.58
C SER A 60 4.96 1.52 -3.56
N VAL A 61 5.81 2.15 -4.38
CA VAL A 61 5.77 3.60 -4.63
C VAL A 61 5.09 3.85 -5.96
N TYR A 62 4.03 4.62 -5.95
CA TYR A 62 3.28 4.91 -7.15
C TYR A 62 4.03 5.87 -8.07
N ALA A 63 4.11 5.50 -9.35
CA ALA A 63 4.56 6.39 -10.40
C ALA A 63 3.48 7.43 -10.75
N SER A 64 3.90 8.60 -11.22
CA SER A 64 2.97 9.57 -11.77
C SER A 64 2.49 9.13 -13.15
N ARG A 65 1.17 9.16 -13.36
CA ARG A 65 0.58 8.84 -14.66
C ARG A 65 0.98 9.89 -15.70
N GLY A 66 1.27 9.50 -16.92
CA GLY A 66 1.66 10.39 -18.01
C GLY A 66 0.62 11.48 -18.29
N LEU A 67 1.06 12.66 -18.66
CA LEU A 67 0.21 13.80 -19.02
C LEU A 67 -0.32 13.62 -20.44
N ILE A 68 -1.53 14.11 -20.72
CA ILE A 68 -2.07 14.19 -22.08
C ILE A 68 -2.18 15.67 -22.46
N ARG A 69 -1.61 16.02 -23.62
CA ARG A 69 -1.56 17.39 -24.14
C ARG A 69 -2.12 17.48 -25.55
N ASP A 70 -2.65 18.61 -25.90
CA ASP A 70 -3.02 18.94 -27.27
C ASP A 70 -1.79 19.26 -28.14
N VAL A 71 -2.00 19.55 -29.43
CA VAL A 71 -0.95 19.90 -30.39
C VAL A 71 -0.15 21.15 -29.98
N LYS A 72 -0.73 22.05 -29.20
CA LYS A 72 -0.13 23.30 -28.71
C LYS A 72 0.45 23.16 -27.29
N GLY A 73 0.41 21.98 -26.69
CA GLY A 73 0.91 21.72 -25.35
C GLY A 73 -0.09 22.01 -24.22
N THR A 74 -1.35 22.35 -24.55
CA THR A 74 -2.40 22.56 -23.53
C THR A 74 -2.69 21.25 -22.80
N LEU A 75 -2.78 21.29 -21.47
CA LEU A 75 -3.07 20.12 -20.67
C LEU A 75 -4.54 19.68 -20.83
N LEU A 76 -4.74 18.45 -21.26
CA LEU A 76 -6.04 17.80 -21.39
C LEU A 76 -6.30 16.80 -20.26
N ALA A 77 -5.23 16.16 -19.77
CA ALA A 77 -5.27 15.32 -18.59
C ALA A 77 -3.99 15.51 -17.77
N GLU A 78 -4.16 15.78 -16.49
CA GLU A 78 -3.07 15.99 -15.52
C GLU A 78 -3.32 15.21 -14.23
N ASN A 79 -2.31 15.19 -13.35
CA ASN A 79 -2.41 14.57 -12.04
C ASN A 79 -2.45 15.66 -10.98
N ARG A 80 -3.41 15.56 -10.05
CA ARG A 80 -3.48 16.45 -8.89
C ARG A 80 -3.34 15.66 -7.61
N PRO A 81 -2.72 16.19 -6.57
CA PRO A 81 -2.72 15.56 -5.26
C PRO A 81 -4.16 15.50 -4.73
N ALA A 82 -4.52 14.35 -4.21
CA ALA A 82 -5.76 14.12 -3.48
C ALA A 82 -5.45 13.49 -2.14
N PHE A 83 -6.14 13.89 -1.11
CA PHE A 83 -5.97 13.38 0.24
C PHE A 83 -7.04 12.35 0.55
N GLY A 84 -6.62 11.21 1.07
CA GLY A 84 -7.48 10.16 1.54
C GLY A 84 -7.28 9.92 3.03
N LEU A 85 -8.23 9.26 3.68
CA LEU A 85 -8.09 8.75 5.04
C LEU A 85 -8.04 7.23 4.96
N ALA A 86 -6.99 6.64 5.49
CA ALA A 86 -6.79 5.20 5.55
C ALA A 86 -6.78 4.69 6.98
N LEU A 87 -7.13 3.41 7.15
CA LEU A 87 -7.10 2.71 8.44
C LEU A 87 -6.16 1.51 8.37
N ILE A 88 -5.16 1.48 9.24
CA ILE A 88 -4.29 0.33 9.50
C ILE A 88 -4.91 -0.45 10.66
N ARG A 89 -5.37 -1.67 10.38
CA ARG A 89 -6.11 -2.49 11.36
C ARG A 89 -5.28 -2.91 12.56
N GLU A 90 -4.00 -3.17 12.34
CA GLU A 90 -3.06 -3.63 13.37
C GLU A 90 -2.84 -2.56 14.45
N ASP A 91 -2.84 -1.29 14.05
CA ASP A 91 -2.62 -0.15 14.94
C ASP A 91 -3.91 0.35 15.59
N CYS A 92 -5.07 -0.10 15.11
CA CYS A 92 -6.38 0.35 15.58
C CYS A 92 -6.87 -0.48 16.76
N LYS A 93 -7.14 0.18 17.91
CA LYS A 93 -7.61 -0.48 19.14
C LYS A 93 -9.08 -0.92 19.05
N ASP A 94 -9.93 -0.08 18.48
CA ASP A 94 -11.35 -0.34 18.29
C ASP A 94 -11.82 0.17 16.94
N ILE A 95 -11.97 -0.77 16.02
CA ILE A 95 -12.36 -0.49 14.64
C ILE A 95 -13.78 0.09 14.58
N SER A 96 -14.69 -0.38 15.45
CA SER A 96 -16.10 0.05 15.41
C SER A 96 -16.25 1.51 15.81
N SER A 97 -15.60 1.92 16.89
CA SER A 97 -15.60 3.32 17.34
C SER A 97 -14.89 4.24 16.34
N THR A 98 -13.78 3.76 15.73
CA THR A 98 -13.04 4.51 14.71
C THR A 98 -13.88 4.73 13.45
N LEU A 99 -14.58 3.71 12.97
CA LEU A 99 -15.49 3.86 11.82
C LEU A 99 -16.67 4.80 12.12
N ALA A 100 -17.21 4.75 13.33
CA ALA A 100 -18.27 5.68 13.74
C ALA A 100 -17.77 7.14 13.72
N GLN A 101 -16.56 7.39 14.23
CA GLN A 101 -15.95 8.71 14.20
C GLN A 101 -15.66 9.21 12.78
N VAL A 102 -15.14 8.33 11.92
CA VAL A 102 -14.91 8.66 10.51
C VAL A 102 -16.23 8.97 9.79
N SER A 103 -17.29 8.21 10.08
CA SER A 103 -18.65 8.43 9.57
C SER A 103 -19.16 9.85 9.93
N GLU A 104 -18.96 10.28 11.16
CA GLU A 104 -19.31 11.62 11.63
C GLU A 104 -18.49 12.71 10.91
N TRP A 105 -17.19 12.53 10.80
CA TRP A 105 -16.31 13.51 10.09
C TRP A 105 -16.62 13.65 8.62
N ALA A 106 -16.94 12.53 7.95
CA ALA A 106 -17.18 12.49 6.52
C ALA A 106 -18.64 12.80 6.14
N GLY A 107 -19.58 12.71 7.10
CA GLY A 107 -21.01 12.80 6.80
C GLY A 107 -21.54 11.61 5.97
N ILE A 108 -20.85 10.47 6.04
CA ILE A 108 -21.21 9.23 5.30
C ILE A 108 -21.90 8.27 6.28
N PRO A 109 -23.00 7.60 5.90
CA PRO A 109 -23.63 6.61 6.75
C PRO A 109 -22.67 5.51 7.21
N LEU A 110 -22.67 5.21 8.52
CA LEU A 110 -21.78 4.22 9.13
C LEU A 110 -21.89 2.85 8.44
N GLU A 111 -23.09 2.45 8.06
CA GLU A 111 -23.34 1.17 7.38
C GLU A 111 -22.60 1.09 6.04
N GLN A 112 -22.61 2.16 5.25
CA GLN A 112 -21.88 2.23 3.98
C GLN A 112 -20.38 2.11 4.19
N LEU A 113 -19.84 2.81 5.17
CA LEU A 113 -18.42 2.78 5.51
C LEU A 113 -17.99 1.40 6.03
N ALA A 114 -18.81 0.81 6.91
CA ALA A 114 -18.58 -0.52 7.46
C ALA A 114 -18.63 -1.61 6.37
N ASN A 115 -19.57 -1.55 5.44
CA ASN A 115 -19.68 -2.50 4.34
C ASN A 115 -18.44 -2.43 3.42
N ARG A 116 -17.99 -1.23 3.05
CA ARG A 116 -16.76 -1.03 2.28
C ARG A 116 -15.55 -1.59 3.04
N PHE A 117 -15.39 -1.24 4.30
CA PHE A 117 -14.32 -1.78 5.14
C PHE A 117 -14.33 -3.31 5.20
N GLN A 118 -15.50 -3.94 5.36
CA GLN A 118 -15.65 -5.41 5.41
C GLN A 118 -15.26 -6.10 4.09
N GLN A 119 -15.52 -5.47 2.95
CA GLN A 119 -15.12 -5.97 1.64
C GLN A 119 -13.61 -5.93 1.47
N ASP A 120 -13.00 -4.79 1.82
CA ASP A 120 -11.57 -4.56 1.58
C ASP A 120 -10.68 -5.29 2.61
N ARG A 121 -11.14 -5.42 3.87
CA ARG A 121 -10.37 -6.09 4.92
C ARG A 121 -10.00 -7.55 4.64
N ARG A 122 -10.75 -8.23 3.76
CA ARG A 122 -10.48 -9.61 3.37
C ARG A 122 -9.38 -9.73 2.32
N LYS A 123 -9.13 -8.65 1.58
CA LYS A 123 -8.21 -8.60 0.45
C LYS A 123 -6.85 -8.01 0.83
N VAL A 124 -6.77 -7.34 1.99
CA VAL A 124 -5.61 -6.57 2.44
C VAL A 124 -5.05 -7.18 3.73
N LYS A 125 -3.73 -7.21 3.86
CA LYS A 125 -3.06 -7.70 5.07
C LYS A 125 -3.34 -6.78 6.27
N PRO A 126 -3.22 -7.25 7.54
CA PRO A 126 -3.56 -6.45 8.73
C PRO A 126 -2.85 -5.11 8.84
N PHE A 127 -1.63 -5.05 8.37
CA PHE A 127 -0.74 -3.89 8.40
C PHE A 127 -0.86 -2.96 7.18
N GLU A 128 -1.56 -3.39 6.14
CA GLU A 128 -1.75 -2.56 4.95
C GLU A 128 -2.91 -1.58 5.17
N PRO A 129 -2.75 -0.31 4.74
CA PRO A 129 -3.79 0.70 4.92
C PRO A 129 -5.01 0.39 4.05
N ILE A 130 -6.19 0.40 4.66
CA ILE A 130 -7.48 0.31 3.99
C ILE A 130 -8.01 1.73 3.81
N LEU A 131 -8.26 2.13 2.58
CA LEU A 131 -8.73 3.47 2.26
C LEU A 131 -10.21 3.61 2.59
N LEU A 132 -10.52 4.44 3.61
CA LEU A 132 -11.89 4.71 4.04
C LEU A 132 -12.51 5.87 3.27
N LEU A 133 -11.76 6.97 3.10
CA LEU A 133 -12.21 8.17 2.40
C LEU A 133 -11.24 8.50 1.27
N ASN A 134 -11.80 8.88 0.13
CA ASN A 134 -11.06 9.36 -1.03
C ASN A 134 -11.33 10.85 -1.22
N ASP A 135 -10.32 11.58 -1.73
CA ASP A 135 -10.47 12.95 -2.27
C ASP A 135 -11.12 13.90 -1.27
N MET A 136 -10.57 13.95 -0.06
CA MET A 136 -11.04 14.89 0.97
C MET A 136 -10.64 16.33 0.63
N PRO A 137 -11.54 17.30 0.81
CA PRO A 137 -11.19 18.71 0.71
C PRO A 137 -10.20 19.11 1.81
N PHE A 138 -9.33 20.07 1.51
CA PHE A 138 -8.22 20.46 2.39
C PHE A 138 -8.66 20.89 3.79
N ASP A 139 -9.81 21.57 3.90
CA ASP A 139 -10.38 21.97 5.20
C ASP A 139 -10.81 20.78 6.06
N GLN A 140 -11.28 19.70 5.43
CA GLN A 140 -11.60 18.45 6.11
C GLN A 140 -10.33 17.72 6.55
N VAL A 141 -9.31 17.70 5.70
CA VAL A 141 -7.99 17.13 6.03
C VAL A 141 -7.42 17.81 7.27
N ALA A 142 -7.38 19.15 7.30
CA ALA A 142 -6.83 19.89 8.44
C ALA A 142 -7.58 19.61 9.75
N ARG A 143 -8.91 19.48 9.70
CA ARG A 143 -9.74 19.13 10.88
C ARG A 143 -9.48 17.73 11.39
N ILE A 144 -9.32 16.77 10.49
CA ILE A 144 -9.06 15.37 10.84
C ILE A 144 -7.64 15.22 11.37
N GLU A 145 -6.64 15.83 10.71
CA GLU A 145 -5.24 15.76 11.08
C GLU A 145 -5.00 16.23 12.53
N ALA A 146 -5.68 17.29 12.95
CA ALA A 146 -5.63 17.79 14.33
C ALA A 146 -6.12 16.77 15.38
N GLN A 147 -6.90 15.76 14.98
CA GLN A 147 -7.50 14.77 15.87
C GLN A 147 -6.85 13.37 15.74
N LEU A 148 -6.03 13.12 14.72
CA LEU A 148 -5.42 11.81 14.47
C LEU A 148 -4.65 11.25 15.67
N MET A 149 -4.06 12.12 16.52
CA MET A 149 -3.35 11.72 17.74
C MET A 149 -4.23 10.89 18.69
N HIS A 150 -5.55 11.08 18.66
CA HIS A 150 -6.51 10.35 19.50
C HIS A 150 -7.02 9.06 18.86
N TRP A 151 -6.74 8.86 17.56
CA TRP A 151 -7.26 7.74 16.77
C TRP A 151 -6.11 6.94 16.13
N PRO A 152 -5.39 6.13 16.93
CA PRO A 152 -4.30 5.32 16.43
C PRO A 152 -4.81 4.36 15.35
N GLY A 153 -4.02 4.18 14.30
CA GLY A 153 -4.36 3.40 13.12
C GLY A 153 -5.03 4.18 12.00
N LEU A 154 -5.44 5.45 12.22
CA LEU A 154 -5.85 6.33 11.13
C LEU A 154 -4.64 7.12 10.61
N GLU A 155 -4.52 7.22 9.29
CA GLU A 155 -3.50 8.02 8.63
C GLU A 155 -4.07 8.78 7.42
N ILE A 156 -3.54 9.98 7.17
CA ILE A 156 -3.82 10.71 5.93
C ILE A 156 -2.83 10.25 4.87
N VAL A 157 -3.37 9.73 3.78
CA VAL A 157 -2.59 9.27 2.62
C VAL A 157 -2.75 10.26 1.47
N THR A 158 -1.63 10.63 0.86
CA THR A 158 -1.65 11.43 -0.36
C THR A 158 -1.61 10.50 -1.56
N ARG A 159 -2.57 10.67 -2.46
CA ARG A 159 -2.67 9.92 -3.70
C ARG A 159 -2.70 10.86 -4.90
N SER A 160 -2.39 10.34 -6.06
CA SER A 160 -2.55 11.05 -7.31
C SER A 160 -3.95 10.84 -7.87
N LYS A 161 -4.70 11.93 -8.10
CA LYS A 161 -6.01 11.90 -8.74
C LYS A 161 -5.90 12.45 -10.15
N ARG A 162 -6.48 11.74 -11.10
CA ARG A 162 -6.55 12.19 -12.50
C ARG A 162 -7.53 13.35 -12.62
N TYR A 163 -7.11 14.41 -13.28
CA TYR A 163 -7.91 15.60 -13.51
C TYR A 163 -7.92 15.96 -14.99
N TYR A 164 -9.09 16.34 -15.49
CA TYR A 164 -9.34 16.68 -16.89
C TYR A 164 -9.82 18.13 -16.97
N PRO A 165 -8.93 19.11 -17.20
CA PRO A 165 -9.29 20.52 -17.27
C PRO A 165 -10.40 20.82 -18.28
N GLU A 166 -10.35 20.12 -19.42
CA GLU A 166 -11.26 20.28 -20.56
C GLU A 166 -12.16 19.04 -20.72
N GLY A 167 -12.53 18.41 -19.60
CA GLY A 167 -13.16 17.09 -19.59
C GLY A 167 -14.47 17.03 -20.34
N LYS A 168 -15.25 18.11 -20.36
CA LYS A 168 -16.57 18.14 -21.02
C LYS A 168 -16.47 17.97 -22.53
N GLU A 169 -15.55 18.69 -23.16
CA GLU A 169 -15.37 18.72 -24.60
C GLU A 169 -14.59 17.52 -25.14
N PHE A 170 -13.78 16.89 -24.29
CA PHE A 170 -12.89 15.78 -24.66
C PHE A 170 -13.27 14.44 -24.03
N ALA A 171 -14.36 14.34 -23.27
CA ALA A 171 -14.74 13.15 -22.52
C ALA A 171 -14.73 11.86 -23.36
N HIS A 172 -15.28 11.90 -24.57
CA HIS A 172 -15.37 10.74 -25.47
C HIS A 172 -14.01 10.29 -26.01
N ILE A 173 -13.05 11.22 -26.14
CA ILE A 173 -11.70 10.95 -26.66
C ILE A 173 -10.79 10.49 -25.54
N LEU A 174 -10.72 11.28 -24.47
CA LEU A 174 -9.83 11.00 -23.32
C LEU A 174 -10.28 9.77 -22.57
N GLY A 175 -11.58 9.61 -22.39
CA GLY A 175 -12.12 8.62 -21.46
C GLY A 175 -11.93 9.06 -20.01
N TYR A 176 -11.80 8.07 -19.12
CA TYR A 176 -11.59 8.31 -17.70
C TYR A 176 -10.83 7.15 -17.04
N VAL A 177 -10.29 7.41 -15.86
CA VAL A 177 -9.70 6.39 -15.00
C VAL A 177 -10.63 6.09 -13.82
N ALA A 178 -10.67 4.84 -13.39
CA ALA A 178 -11.36 4.44 -12.18
C ALA A 178 -10.59 3.29 -11.50
N GLU A 179 -10.98 2.95 -10.29
CA GLU A 179 -10.38 1.86 -9.53
C GLU A 179 -10.51 0.53 -10.28
N ALA A 180 -9.45 -0.28 -10.22
CA ALA A 180 -9.41 -1.58 -10.87
C ALA A 180 -10.46 -2.52 -10.25
N ASN A 181 -11.25 -3.15 -11.09
CA ASN A 181 -12.23 -4.14 -10.66
C ASN A 181 -11.59 -5.53 -10.46
N GLU A 182 -12.35 -6.49 -9.93
CA GLU A 182 -11.84 -7.84 -9.63
C GLU A 182 -11.35 -8.59 -10.87
N GLN A 183 -11.95 -8.35 -12.02
CA GLN A 183 -11.54 -8.98 -13.28
C GLN A 183 -10.22 -8.43 -13.78
N GLU A 184 -10.01 -7.12 -13.68
CA GLU A 184 -8.77 -6.43 -14.05
C GLU A 184 -7.62 -6.81 -13.11
N LEU A 185 -7.89 -6.89 -11.79
CA LEU A 185 -6.92 -7.37 -10.80
C LEU A 185 -6.50 -8.83 -11.05
N ALA A 186 -7.42 -9.67 -11.49
CA ALA A 186 -7.12 -11.07 -11.83
C ALA A 186 -6.35 -11.21 -13.15
N ALA A 187 -6.57 -10.30 -14.11
CA ALA A 187 -5.94 -10.31 -15.42
C ALA A 187 -4.52 -9.73 -15.43
N ASP A 188 -4.23 -8.76 -14.57
CA ASP A 188 -2.93 -8.09 -14.50
C ASP A 188 -2.33 -8.20 -13.07
N PRO A 189 -1.38 -9.13 -12.86
CA PRO A 189 -0.72 -9.30 -11.55
C PRO A 189 0.03 -8.06 -11.04
N TYR A 190 0.27 -7.10 -11.91
CA TYR A 190 0.91 -5.83 -11.56
C TYR A 190 -0.02 -4.91 -10.76
N LEU A 191 -1.33 -5.07 -10.91
CA LEU A 191 -2.32 -4.26 -10.25
C LEU A 191 -2.55 -4.73 -8.80
N ALA A 192 -2.68 -3.76 -7.91
CA ALA A 192 -3.07 -3.98 -6.53
C ALA A 192 -4.42 -3.32 -6.23
N LEU A 193 -5.04 -3.72 -5.13
CA LEU A 193 -6.29 -3.12 -4.67
C LEU A 193 -6.11 -1.60 -4.48
N GLY A 194 -7.04 -0.82 -5.02
CA GLY A 194 -7.00 0.64 -5.00
C GLY A 194 -6.19 1.28 -6.11
N ASP A 195 -5.59 0.50 -7.02
CA ASP A 195 -4.98 1.03 -8.24
C ASP A 195 -6.05 1.56 -9.19
N THR A 196 -5.70 2.61 -9.92
CA THR A 196 -6.57 3.18 -10.95
C THR A 196 -6.10 2.79 -12.33
N VAL A 197 -7.06 2.42 -13.19
CA VAL A 197 -6.81 2.02 -14.59
C VAL A 197 -7.71 2.81 -15.53
N GLY A 198 -7.27 2.99 -16.77
CA GLY A 198 -8.08 3.60 -17.82
C GLY A 198 -9.27 2.72 -18.19
N LYS A 199 -10.48 3.26 -18.16
CA LYS A 199 -11.71 2.51 -18.46
C LYS A 199 -12.19 2.70 -19.88
N GLN A 200 -11.93 3.83 -20.48
CA GLN A 200 -12.38 4.18 -21.84
C GLN A 200 -11.39 5.12 -22.53
N GLY A 201 -11.56 5.31 -23.84
CA GLY A 201 -10.86 6.27 -24.66
C GLY A 201 -9.34 6.08 -24.67
N LEU A 202 -8.61 7.18 -24.76
CA LEU A 202 -7.15 7.18 -24.76
C LEU A 202 -6.56 6.64 -23.45
N GLU A 203 -7.22 6.90 -22.33
CA GLU A 203 -6.78 6.37 -21.02
C GLU A 203 -6.77 4.84 -21.01
N TYR A 204 -7.72 4.19 -21.68
CA TYR A 204 -7.76 2.72 -21.80
C TYR A 204 -6.76 2.21 -22.84
N VAL A 205 -6.77 2.80 -24.04
CA VAL A 205 -5.92 2.32 -25.16
C VAL A 205 -4.43 2.45 -24.84
N PHE A 206 -4.04 3.51 -24.16
CA PHE A 206 -2.64 3.78 -23.77
C PHE A 206 -2.35 3.51 -22.30
N GLU A 207 -3.17 2.68 -21.63
CA GLU A 207 -3.05 2.38 -20.21
C GLU A 207 -1.61 2.03 -19.80
N GLN A 208 -0.99 1.06 -20.48
CA GLN A 208 0.34 0.57 -20.14
C GLN A 208 1.42 1.66 -20.26
N ARG A 209 1.30 2.56 -21.24
CA ARG A 209 2.25 3.67 -21.45
C ARG A 209 2.01 4.80 -20.44
N LEU A 210 0.74 5.14 -20.20
CA LEU A 210 0.35 6.22 -19.30
C LEU A 210 0.58 5.88 -17.83
N ARG A 211 0.36 4.63 -17.41
CA ARG A 211 0.42 4.20 -16.02
C ARG A 211 1.81 4.33 -15.40
N GLY A 212 2.88 4.08 -16.20
CA GLY A 212 4.25 3.98 -15.70
C GLY A 212 4.51 2.71 -14.90
N HIS A 213 5.64 2.66 -14.20
CA HIS A 213 6.04 1.52 -13.39
C HIS A 213 6.21 1.93 -11.93
N LYS A 214 5.61 1.17 -11.02
CA LYS A 214 5.76 1.38 -9.57
C LYS A 214 7.21 1.13 -9.18
N GLY A 215 7.70 1.93 -8.26
CA GLY A 215 8.92 1.66 -7.53
C GLY A 215 8.67 0.80 -6.30
N LEU A 216 9.75 0.46 -5.58
CA LEU A 216 9.71 -0.40 -4.41
C LEU A 216 10.56 0.17 -3.28
N TYR A 217 9.96 0.30 -2.10
CA TYR A 217 10.67 0.53 -0.85
C TYR A 217 10.78 -0.77 -0.04
N ASN A 218 11.95 -1.00 0.55
CA ASN A 218 12.08 -1.89 1.69
C ASN A 218 11.92 -1.05 2.96
N VAL A 219 10.90 -1.38 3.73
CA VAL A 219 10.61 -0.76 5.02
C VAL A 219 11.06 -1.72 6.12
N GLU A 220 12.01 -1.29 6.94
CA GLU A 220 12.40 -2.02 8.13
C GLU A 220 11.35 -1.80 9.21
N VAL A 221 10.84 -2.88 9.78
CA VAL A 221 9.85 -2.82 10.85
C VAL A 221 10.36 -3.49 12.12
N ASP A 222 9.98 -2.92 13.28
CA ASP A 222 10.24 -3.55 14.57
C ASP A 222 9.24 -4.71 14.84
N VAL A 223 9.41 -5.39 15.98
CA VAL A 223 8.52 -6.48 16.40
C VAL A 223 7.06 -6.06 16.63
N LEU A 224 6.79 -4.77 16.70
CA LEU A 224 5.46 -4.18 16.82
C LEU A 224 4.94 -3.62 15.48
N GLY A 225 5.64 -3.90 14.35
CA GLY A 225 5.24 -3.42 13.02
C GLY A 225 5.57 -1.96 12.72
N ARG A 226 6.23 -1.22 13.64
CA ARG A 226 6.55 0.19 13.44
C ARG A 226 7.74 0.35 12.51
N SER A 227 7.63 1.26 11.54
CA SER A 227 8.71 1.57 10.60
C SER A 227 9.92 2.17 11.33
N LEU A 228 11.07 1.53 11.18
CA LEU A 228 12.37 2.00 11.66
C LEU A 228 13.13 2.79 10.59
N GLY A 229 12.90 2.45 9.31
CA GLY A 229 13.56 3.11 8.19
C GLY A 229 12.98 2.64 6.86
N LYS A 230 13.19 3.44 5.80
CA LYS A 230 12.78 3.10 4.43
C LYS A 230 13.99 3.22 3.50
N THR A 231 14.25 2.17 2.73
CA THR A 231 15.31 2.15 1.71
C THR A 231 14.69 1.94 0.35
N LEU A 232 14.96 2.85 -0.59
CA LEU A 232 14.50 2.73 -1.97
C LEU A 232 15.26 1.58 -2.65
N VAL A 233 14.54 0.61 -3.18
CA VAL A 233 15.08 -0.55 -3.91
C VAL A 233 14.97 -0.32 -5.40
N GLU A 234 13.83 0.20 -5.85
CA GLU A 234 13.54 0.47 -7.24
C GLU A 234 12.85 1.83 -7.37
N GLU A 235 13.38 2.69 -8.24
CA GLU A 235 12.78 4.00 -8.50
C GLU A 235 11.50 3.86 -9.33
N PRO A 236 10.42 4.59 -8.98
CA PRO A 236 9.22 4.61 -9.81
C PRO A 236 9.51 5.29 -11.15
N GLN A 237 9.07 4.68 -12.23
CA GLN A 237 9.19 5.25 -13.57
C GLN A 237 7.85 5.87 -13.98
N ASN A 238 7.84 7.19 -14.14
CA ASN A 238 6.64 7.90 -14.54
C ASN A 238 6.14 7.45 -15.91
N GLY A 239 4.82 7.50 -16.09
CA GLY A 239 4.19 7.19 -17.36
C GLY A 239 4.61 8.17 -18.46
N GLU A 240 4.56 7.69 -19.69
CA GLU A 240 4.87 8.49 -20.86
C GLU A 240 3.80 9.57 -21.10
N ASN A 241 4.25 10.77 -21.43
CA ASN A 241 3.33 11.84 -21.85
C ASN A 241 2.85 11.62 -23.28
N LEU A 242 1.56 11.81 -23.52
CA LEU A 242 0.96 11.76 -24.85
C LEU A 242 0.73 13.18 -25.37
N GLN A 243 1.14 13.43 -26.61
CA GLN A 243 0.79 14.63 -27.35
C GLN A 243 -0.19 14.25 -28.47
N LEU A 244 -1.35 14.90 -28.48
CA LEU A 244 -2.39 14.66 -29.48
C LEU A 244 -2.26 15.66 -30.64
N SER A 245 -2.77 15.29 -31.80
CA SER A 245 -2.91 16.18 -32.95
C SER A 245 -4.13 17.12 -32.85
N LEU A 246 -4.92 17.02 -31.79
CA LEU A 246 -6.12 17.82 -31.56
C LEU A 246 -5.76 19.25 -31.08
N ASP A 247 -6.60 20.22 -31.47
CA ASP A 247 -6.52 21.61 -31.03
C ASP A 247 -7.68 21.93 -30.10
N THR A 248 -7.37 22.27 -28.84
CA THR A 248 -8.37 22.57 -27.80
C THR A 248 -9.27 23.74 -28.17
N LYS A 249 -8.72 24.80 -28.80
CA LYS A 249 -9.50 25.98 -29.19
C LYS A 249 -10.51 25.63 -30.30
N LEU A 250 -10.04 24.89 -31.31
CA LEU A 250 -10.89 24.41 -32.38
C LEU A 250 -12.00 23.50 -31.84
N GLN A 251 -11.66 22.56 -30.99
CA GLN A 251 -12.65 21.64 -30.38
C GLN A 251 -13.75 22.39 -29.61
N LYS A 252 -13.36 23.39 -28.79
CA LYS A 252 -14.34 24.22 -28.07
C LYS A 252 -15.24 25.01 -28.99
N GLN A 253 -14.70 25.60 -30.07
CA GLN A 253 -15.50 26.32 -31.08
C GLN A 253 -16.50 25.39 -31.77
N LEU A 254 -16.08 24.18 -32.15
CA LEU A 254 -16.94 23.17 -32.77
C LEU A 254 -18.04 22.69 -31.82
N ALA A 255 -17.70 22.46 -30.54
CA ALA A 255 -18.68 22.09 -29.52
C ALA A 255 -19.73 23.20 -29.31
N ALA A 256 -19.30 24.44 -29.30
CA ALA A 256 -20.21 25.60 -29.20
C ALA A 256 -21.14 25.72 -30.40
N LEU A 257 -20.66 25.43 -31.62
CA LEU A 257 -21.48 25.42 -32.84
C LEU A 257 -22.58 24.36 -32.83
N LEU A 258 -22.32 23.20 -32.20
CA LEU A 258 -23.35 22.18 -32.00
C LEU A 258 -24.48 22.63 -31.06
N GLY A 259 -24.21 23.61 -30.19
CA GLY A 259 -25.22 24.21 -29.32
C GLY A 259 -25.99 23.23 -28.44
N GLY A 260 -25.38 22.10 -28.06
CA GLY A 260 -26.03 21.02 -27.29
C GLY A 260 -26.87 20.05 -28.14
N GLN A 261 -26.86 20.18 -29.46
CA GLN A 261 -27.50 19.22 -30.37
C GLN A 261 -26.61 17.98 -30.54
N THR A 262 -27.23 16.81 -30.76
CA THR A 262 -26.54 15.61 -31.13
C THR A 262 -26.14 15.66 -32.60
N GLY A 263 -24.85 15.52 -32.90
CA GLY A 263 -24.34 15.61 -34.26
C GLY A 263 -22.85 15.34 -34.36
N SER A 264 -22.31 15.42 -35.55
CA SER A 264 -20.87 15.37 -35.84
C SER A 264 -20.48 16.52 -36.74
N ILE A 265 -19.26 17.01 -36.58
CA ILE A 265 -18.68 18.08 -37.41
C ILE A 265 -17.42 17.48 -38.04
N VAL A 266 -17.29 17.64 -39.35
CA VAL A 266 -16.10 17.32 -40.12
C VAL A 266 -15.45 18.63 -40.58
N VAL A 267 -14.18 18.79 -40.26
CA VAL A 267 -13.35 19.92 -40.70
C VAL A 267 -12.33 19.39 -41.69
N MET A 268 -12.23 20.03 -42.82
CA MET A 268 -11.34 19.60 -43.89
C MET A 268 -10.60 20.80 -44.45
N GLU A 269 -9.31 20.67 -44.68
CA GLU A 269 -8.51 21.65 -45.37
C GLU A 269 -8.72 21.52 -46.89
N PRO A 270 -9.19 22.56 -47.59
CA PRO A 270 -9.58 22.38 -49.00
C PRO A 270 -8.43 22.09 -49.95
N GLN A 271 -7.19 22.41 -49.55
CA GLN A 271 -6.00 22.26 -50.41
C GLN A 271 -5.30 20.92 -50.27
N THR A 272 -5.42 20.27 -49.12
CA THR A 272 -4.67 19.02 -48.82
C THR A 272 -5.59 17.82 -48.55
N GLY A 273 -6.85 18.03 -48.30
CA GLY A 273 -7.86 16.98 -48.05
C GLY A 273 -7.99 16.64 -46.57
#